data_01b5f66afab175bd78b6980c536e9264
#
_entry.id   01b5f66afab175bd78b6980c536e9264
#
_cell.length_a   1.000
_cell.length_b   1.000
_cell.length_c   1.000
_cell.angle_alpha   90.00
_cell.angle_beta   90.00
_cell.angle_gamma   90.00
#
_symmetry.space_group_name_H-M   'P 1'
#
loop_
_entity.id
_entity.type
_entity.pdbx_description
1 polymer ?
#
loop_
_entity_poly.entity_id
_entity_poly.type
_entity_poly.pdbx_seq_one_letter_code
_entity_poly.pdbx_strand_id
1 'polypeptide(L)'
;MSITIVRTSKECTLEECFLSPFGKFLTTIPFNRRAARDNMRMVWRMGSNLKILEVGDDILQFIFPIEFQMQWVLNNEPWSFKNHLLLLRRWERGLRTRKMSFTHSVFWVQVWGLPFELVSEQVGMDIGNDIGRFILGDDHKGSRDQARYLRIRVDIPRGGESMDKLQI
;
A
#
# COMPACT_ATOMS: atom_id res chain seq x y z
N MET A 1 9.95 -35.40 19.72
CA MET A 1 9.73 -34.16 18.91
C MET A 1 10.77 -34.15 17.80
N SER A 2 10.42 -34.50 16.59
CA SER A 2 11.35 -34.43 15.44
C SER A 2 11.28 -33.05 14.85
N ILE A 3 12.37 -32.30 14.92
CA ILE A 3 12.51 -31.05 14.17
C ILE A 3 13.08 -31.42 12.80
N THR A 4 12.24 -31.49 11.79
CA THR A 4 12.68 -31.62 10.42
C THR A 4 13.13 -30.25 9.94
N ILE A 5 14.45 -30.02 9.87
CA ILE A 5 15.00 -28.86 9.22
C ILE A 5 14.90 -29.10 7.72
N VAL A 6 13.81 -28.63 7.12
CA VAL A 6 13.73 -28.53 5.67
C VAL A 6 14.65 -27.37 5.28
N ARG A 7 15.81 -27.69 4.71
CA ARG A 7 16.63 -26.69 4.02
C ARG A 7 15.88 -26.23 2.77
N THR A 8 15.02 -25.27 2.93
CA THR A 8 14.45 -24.53 1.80
C THR A 8 15.43 -23.45 1.42
N SER A 9 16.09 -23.67 0.29
CA SER A 9 16.62 -22.72 -0.67
C SER A 9 16.72 -21.25 -0.23
N LYS A 10 17.95 -20.75 -0.20
CA LYS A 10 18.36 -19.35 -0.11
C LYS A 10 17.78 -18.59 1.09
N GLU A 11 18.56 -18.58 2.14
CA GLU A 11 18.40 -17.59 3.19
C GLU A 11 18.44 -16.20 2.53
N CYS A 12 17.34 -15.45 2.67
CA CYS A 12 17.28 -14.05 2.30
C CYS A 12 18.32 -13.31 3.15
N THR A 13 19.27 -12.62 2.51
CA THR A 13 20.19 -11.76 3.25
C THR A 13 19.40 -10.67 3.95
N LEU A 14 19.93 -10.10 5.04
CA LEU A 14 19.27 -8.99 5.74
C LEU A 14 18.99 -7.82 4.79
N GLU A 15 19.90 -7.55 3.85
CA GLU A 15 19.74 -6.51 2.83
C GLU A 15 18.54 -6.80 1.92
N GLU A 16 18.41 -8.03 1.43
CA GLU A 16 17.24 -8.45 0.64
C GLU A 16 15.95 -8.35 1.44
N CYS A 17 15.97 -8.65 2.75
CA CYS A 17 14.80 -8.50 3.60
C CYS A 17 14.35 -7.03 3.72
N PHE A 18 15.27 -6.10 3.88
CA PHE A 18 14.96 -4.66 3.92
C PHE A 18 14.34 -4.15 2.60
N LEU A 19 14.68 -4.79 1.48
CA LEU A 19 14.14 -4.48 0.16
C LEU A 19 12.91 -5.34 -0.21
N SER A 20 12.31 -6.01 0.76
CA SER A 20 11.24 -7.00 0.54
C SER A 20 9.97 -6.65 1.31
N PRO A 21 9.17 -5.68 0.86
CA PRO A 21 7.83 -5.51 1.40
C PRO A 21 6.97 -6.74 1.08
N PHE A 22 6.00 -6.96 1.94
CA PHE A 22 4.96 -7.96 1.76
C PHE A 22 3.68 -7.32 1.24
N GLY A 23 2.90 -8.07 0.48
CA GLY A 23 1.63 -7.62 -0.03
C GLY A 23 0.56 -8.69 0.03
N LYS A 24 -0.68 -8.25 0.17
CA LYS A 24 -1.86 -9.09 0.12
C LYS A 24 -2.96 -8.39 -0.66
N PHE A 25 -3.55 -9.10 -1.62
CA PHE A 25 -4.73 -8.59 -2.29
C PHE A 25 -5.96 -8.73 -1.41
N LEU A 26 -6.70 -7.65 -1.28
CA LEU A 26 -7.94 -7.62 -0.54
C LEU A 26 -9.07 -8.15 -1.41
N THR A 27 -9.30 -9.45 -1.32
CA THR A 27 -10.38 -10.13 -2.05
C THR A 27 -10.81 -11.39 -1.33
N THR A 28 -12.08 -11.72 -1.42
CA THR A 28 -12.65 -12.99 -0.99
C THR A 28 -12.92 -13.93 -2.18
N ILE A 29 -12.75 -13.42 -3.40
CA ILE A 29 -13.03 -14.15 -4.65
C ILE A 29 -11.71 -14.67 -5.22
N PRO A 30 -11.65 -15.92 -5.69
CA PRO A 30 -10.49 -16.44 -6.40
C PRO A 30 -10.19 -15.57 -7.64
N PHE A 31 -8.93 -15.23 -7.82
CA PHE A 31 -8.45 -14.44 -8.96
C PHE A 31 -7.17 -15.04 -9.54
N ASN A 32 -6.83 -14.65 -10.76
CA ASN A 32 -5.63 -15.14 -11.42
C ASN A 32 -4.37 -14.46 -10.80
N ARG A 33 -3.72 -15.14 -9.85
CA ARG A 33 -2.53 -14.67 -9.14
C ARG A 33 -1.33 -14.43 -10.06
N ARG A 34 -1.19 -15.27 -11.09
CA ARG A 34 -0.11 -15.11 -12.08
C ARG A 34 -0.30 -13.80 -12.85
N ALA A 35 -1.51 -13.58 -13.37
CA ALA A 35 -1.82 -12.34 -14.07
C ALA A 35 -1.64 -11.10 -13.18
N ALA A 36 -1.98 -11.17 -11.90
CA ALA A 36 -1.77 -10.09 -10.94
C ALA A 36 -0.28 -9.80 -10.74
N ARG A 37 0.56 -10.82 -10.59
CA ARG A 37 2.02 -10.66 -10.46
C ARG A 37 2.64 -10.04 -11.72
N ASP A 38 2.24 -10.53 -12.88
CA ASP A 38 2.73 -10.02 -14.16
C ASP A 38 2.29 -8.56 -14.38
N ASN A 39 1.05 -8.23 -13.98
CA ASN A 39 0.55 -6.85 -13.99
C ASN A 39 1.37 -5.95 -13.07
N MET A 40 1.67 -6.36 -11.84
CA MET A 40 2.51 -5.55 -10.93
C MET A 40 3.90 -5.30 -11.50
N ARG A 41 4.54 -6.30 -12.09
CA ARG A 41 5.82 -6.13 -12.78
C ARG A 41 5.76 -5.11 -13.90
N MET A 42 4.69 -5.13 -14.67
CA MET A 42 4.47 -4.21 -15.78
C MET A 42 4.19 -2.78 -15.29
N VAL A 43 3.26 -2.63 -14.35
CA VAL A 43 2.84 -1.32 -13.81
C VAL A 43 4.00 -0.63 -13.09
N TRP A 44 4.78 -1.39 -12.33
CA TRP A 44 5.96 -0.86 -11.65
C TRP A 44 7.21 -0.76 -12.56
N ARG A 45 7.08 -1.15 -13.83
CA ARG A 45 8.14 -1.06 -14.86
C ARG A 45 9.43 -1.78 -14.49
N MET A 46 9.32 -2.90 -13.79
CA MET A 46 10.50 -3.65 -13.31
C MET A 46 10.72 -4.98 -14.04
N GLY A 47 9.70 -5.50 -14.70
CA GLY A 47 9.77 -6.76 -15.43
C GLY A 47 10.31 -7.90 -14.55
N SER A 48 11.28 -8.66 -15.08
CA SER A 48 11.91 -9.79 -14.39
C SER A 48 12.84 -9.39 -13.22
N ASN A 49 13.21 -8.11 -13.10
CA ASN A 49 14.05 -7.62 -12.01
C ASN A 49 13.31 -7.63 -10.65
N LEU A 50 11.98 -7.57 -10.68
CA LEU A 50 11.16 -7.73 -9.49
C LEU A 50 10.88 -9.22 -9.26
N LYS A 51 11.43 -9.77 -8.19
CA LYS A 51 11.09 -11.13 -7.75
C LYS A 51 9.84 -11.09 -6.88
N ILE A 52 8.88 -11.94 -7.19
CA ILE A 52 7.63 -12.07 -6.43
C ILE A 52 7.49 -13.51 -5.98
N LEU A 53 7.47 -13.73 -4.66
CA LEU A 53 7.37 -15.03 -4.04
C LEU A 53 6.04 -15.15 -3.29
N GLU A 54 5.42 -16.31 -3.35
CA GLU A 54 4.29 -16.65 -2.47
C GLU A 54 4.85 -17.23 -1.16
N VAL A 55 4.52 -16.58 -0.06
CA VAL A 55 5.06 -16.95 1.26
C VAL A 55 4.04 -17.58 2.21
N GLY A 56 2.85 -17.90 1.69
CA GLY A 56 1.74 -18.51 2.42
C GLY A 56 0.66 -17.50 2.79
N ASP A 57 -0.53 -18.00 3.16
CA ASP A 57 -1.69 -17.21 3.60
C ASP A 57 -2.10 -16.08 2.62
N ASP A 58 -1.97 -16.33 1.32
CA ASP A 58 -2.20 -15.35 0.24
C ASP A 58 -1.29 -14.11 0.28
N ILE A 59 -0.16 -14.23 0.96
CA ILE A 59 0.84 -13.17 1.09
C ILE A 59 1.91 -13.34 0.02
N LEU A 60 2.23 -12.24 -0.65
CA LEU A 60 3.31 -12.12 -1.61
C LEU A 60 4.47 -11.35 -0.99
N GLN A 61 5.67 -11.78 -1.26
CA GLN A 61 6.90 -11.05 -0.97
C GLN A 61 7.42 -10.46 -2.26
N PHE A 62 7.61 -9.14 -2.28
CA PHE A 62 8.14 -8.40 -3.42
C PHE A 62 9.59 -8.03 -3.14
N ILE A 63 10.53 -8.66 -3.81
CA ILE A 63 11.96 -8.40 -3.63
C ILE A 63 12.41 -7.41 -4.71
N PHE A 64 12.71 -6.20 -4.27
CA PHE A 64 13.16 -5.11 -5.14
C PHE A 64 14.67 -5.15 -5.34
N PRO A 65 15.18 -4.78 -6.53
CA PRO A 65 16.61 -4.73 -6.79
C PRO A 65 17.31 -3.57 -6.09
N ILE A 66 16.62 -2.45 -5.89
CA ILE A 66 17.14 -1.24 -5.24
C ILE A 66 16.08 -0.56 -4.38
N GLU A 67 16.53 0.14 -3.35
CA GLU A 67 15.67 0.82 -2.39
C GLU A 67 14.82 1.93 -3.04
N PHE A 68 15.37 2.67 -3.96
CA PHE A 68 14.64 3.76 -4.63
C PHE A 68 13.35 3.27 -5.30
N GLN A 69 13.39 2.12 -5.97
CA GLN A 69 12.22 1.54 -6.62
C GLN A 69 11.18 1.06 -5.61
N MET A 70 11.64 0.43 -4.53
CA MET A 70 10.76 0.03 -3.43
C MET A 70 10.06 1.23 -2.81
N GLN A 71 10.81 2.29 -2.50
CA GLN A 71 10.26 3.52 -1.93
C GLN A 71 9.25 4.17 -2.88
N TRP A 72 9.55 4.19 -4.18
CA TRP A 72 8.61 4.72 -5.16
C TRP A 72 7.29 3.98 -5.16
N VAL A 73 7.31 2.63 -5.11
CA VAL A 73 6.09 1.82 -5.03
C VAL A 73 5.32 2.10 -3.75
N LEU A 74 5.99 2.12 -2.60
CA LEU A 74 5.35 2.39 -1.31
C LEU A 74 4.79 3.81 -1.21
N ASN A 75 5.45 4.79 -1.83
CA ASN A 75 5.01 6.18 -1.81
C ASN A 75 3.88 6.48 -2.80
N ASN A 76 3.62 5.60 -3.75
CA ASN A 76 2.56 5.77 -4.74
C ASN A 76 1.35 4.83 -4.52
N GLU A 77 1.20 4.28 -3.32
CA GLU A 77 -0.02 3.58 -2.94
C GLU A 77 -1.26 4.51 -3.04
N PRO A 78 -2.45 3.98 -3.29
CA PRO A 78 -2.80 2.57 -3.34
C PRO A 78 -2.57 1.94 -4.72
N TRP A 79 -2.30 0.64 -4.73
CA TRP A 79 -2.22 -0.18 -5.93
C TRP A 79 -3.40 -1.16 -5.97
N SER A 80 -3.87 -1.49 -7.17
CA SER A 80 -4.96 -2.44 -7.34
C SER A 80 -4.80 -3.27 -8.61
N PHE A 81 -5.42 -4.45 -8.61
CA PHE A 81 -5.55 -5.30 -9.78
C PHE A 81 -6.99 -5.76 -9.89
N LYS A 82 -7.65 -5.48 -11.02
CA LYS A 82 -9.08 -5.82 -11.26
C LYS A 82 -9.99 -5.41 -10.08
N ASN A 83 -9.83 -4.19 -9.61
CA ASN A 83 -10.55 -3.62 -8.46
C ASN A 83 -10.27 -4.29 -7.11
N HIS A 84 -9.26 -5.18 -7.02
CA HIS A 84 -8.79 -5.70 -5.75
C HIS A 84 -7.59 -4.90 -5.27
N LEU A 85 -7.73 -4.29 -4.12
CA LEU A 85 -6.69 -3.47 -3.51
C LEU A 85 -5.52 -4.35 -3.08
N LEU A 86 -4.29 -3.92 -3.40
CA LEU A 86 -3.07 -4.52 -2.90
C LEU A 86 -2.61 -3.77 -1.65
N LEU A 87 -2.66 -4.44 -0.52
CA LEU A 87 -2.16 -3.92 0.74
C LEU A 87 -0.68 -4.25 0.84
N LEU A 88 0.17 -3.25 1.07
CA LEU A 88 1.61 -3.41 1.23
C LEU A 88 2.02 -3.19 2.68
N ARG A 89 3.02 -3.93 3.12
CA ARG A 89 3.63 -3.80 4.43
C ARG A 89 5.14 -3.97 4.33
N ARG A 90 5.89 -3.08 4.97
CA ARG A 90 7.35 -3.21 5.06
C ARG A 90 7.74 -4.43 5.88
N TRP A 91 8.88 -4.99 5.55
CA TRP A 91 9.52 -5.99 6.38
C TRP A 91 9.99 -5.35 7.70
N GLU A 92 9.80 -6.09 8.78
CA GLU A 92 10.30 -5.76 10.11
C GLU A 92 10.98 -6.99 10.70
N ARG A 93 12.01 -6.78 11.50
CA ARG A 93 12.72 -7.87 12.16
C ARG A 93 11.77 -8.68 13.04
N GLY A 94 11.82 -10.01 12.92
CA GLY A 94 10.94 -10.92 13.66
C GLY A 94 9.53 -11.10 13.08
N LEU A 95 9.25 -10.50 11.93
CA LEU A 95 7.97 -10.66 11.24
C LEU A 95 7.81 -12.11 10.76
N ARG A 96 6.65 -12.70 11.05
CA ARG A 96 6.27 -14.05 10.62
C ARG A 96 4.96 -13.98 9.83
N THR A 97 4.85 -14.76 8.77
CA THR A 97 3.66 -14.79 7.90
C THR A 97 2.36 -15.03 8.68
N ARG A 98 2.35 -15.93 9.63
CA ARG A 98 1.17 -16.24 10.47
C ARG A 98 0.73 -15.09 11.39
N LYS A 99 1.63 -14.14 11.67
CA LYS A 99 1.36 -12.97 12.53
C LYS A 99 1.26 -11.68 11.72
N MET A 100 1.37 -11.77 10.42
CA MET A 100 1.36 -10.61 9.55
C MET A 100 -0.08 -10.14 9.35
N SER A 101 -0.37 -8.93 9.81
CA SER A 101 -1.67 -8.28 9.62
C SER A 101 -1.56 -7.16 8.61
N PHE A 102 -2.60 -7.04 7.78
CA PHE A 102 -2.80 -5.96 6.83
C PHE A 102 -4.04 -5.18 7.23
N THR A 103 -3.88 -4.30 8.22
CA THR A 103 -4.99 -3.61 8.89
C THR A 103 -5.17 -2.18 8.40
N HIS A 104 -4.25 -1.65 7.60
CA HIS A 104 -4.25 -0.28 7.13
C HIS A 104 -4.07 -0.21 5.61
N SER A 105 -4.57 0.84 5.02
CA SER A 105 -4.37 1.17 3.61
C SER A 105 -4.15 2.66 3.45
N VAL A 106 -3.20 3.03 2.59
CA VAL A 106 -2.93 4.42 2.26
C VAL A 106 -3.75 4.84 1.05
N PHE A 107 -4.49 5.94 1.17
CA PHE A 107 -5.31 6.49 0.10
C PHE A 107 -4.98 7.97 -0.15
N TRP A 108 -5.16 8.39 -1.40
CA TRP A 108 -5.36 9.78 -1.75
C TRP A 108 -6.84 10.11 -1.63
N VAL A 109 -7.19 11.00 -0.73
CA VAL A 109 -8.56 11.44 -0.46
C VAL A 109 -8.74 12.84 -1.00
N GLN A 110 -9.81 13.07 -1.73
CA GLN A 110 -10.22 14.40 -2.19
C GLN A 110 -11.35 14.91 -1.31
N VAL A 111 -11.18 16.09 -0.78
CA VAL A 111 -12.18 16.76 0.05
C VAL A 111 -12.79 17.91 -0.77
N TRP A 112 -14.06 17.75 -1.08
CA TRP A 112 -14.80 18.69 -1.89
C TRP A 112 -15.76 19.55 -1.05
N GLY A 113 -16.14 20.71 -1.60
CA GLY A 113 -17.16 21.57 -1.00
C GLY A 113 -16.71 22.37 0.22
N LEU A 114 -15.40 22.48 0.44
CA LEU A 114 -14.88 23.36 1.47
C LEU A 114 -15.00 24.83 1.04
N PRO A 115 -15.37 25.73 1.97
CA PRO A 115 -15.22 27.18 1.77
C PRO A 115 -13.77 27.53 1.40
N PHE A 116 -13.57 28.56 0.59
CA PHE A 116 -12.23 28.93 0.11
C PHE A 116 -11.23 29.18 1.23
N GLU A 117 -11.69 29.80 2.31
CA GLU A 117 -10.87 30.09 3.49
C GLU A 117 -10.43 28.86 4.26
N LEU A 118 -11.11 27.73 4.06
CA LEU A 118 -10.79 26.45 4.72
C LEU A 118 -9.94 25.52 3.86
N VAL A 119 -9.63 25.89 2.62
CA VAL A 119 -8.73 25.11 1.78
C VAL A 119 -7.28 25.39 2.20
N SER A 120 -6.80 24.69 3.19
CA SER A 120 -5.46 24.85 3.75
C SER A 120 -4.88 23.49 4.16
N GLU A 121 -3.55 23.43 4.29
CA GLU A 121 -2.87 22.23 4.77
C GLU A 121 -3.30 21.85 6.18
N GLN A 122 -3.51 22.82 7.06
CA GLN A 122 -3.95 22.58 8.43
C GLN A 122 -5.33 21.89 8.47
N VAL A 123 -6.29 22.38 7.70
CA VAL A 123 -7.62 21.73 7.60
C VAL A 123 -7.49 20.32 7.00
N GLY A 124 -6.61 20.13 6.02
CA GLY A 124 -6.29 18.82 5.48
C GLY A 124 -5.73 17.86 6.51
N MET A 125 -4.84 18.33 7.36
CA MET A 125 -4.27 17.55 8.46
C MET A 125 -5.35 17.16 9.48
N ASP A 126 -6.21 18.08 9.86
CA ASP A 126 -7.29 17.83 10.81
C ASP A 126 -8.28 16.79 10.27
N ILE A 127 -8.73 16.94 9.02
CA ILE A 127 -9.61 15.97 8.35
C ILE A 127 -8.91 14.61 8.21
N GLY A 128 -7.64 14.60 7.78
CA GLY A 128 -6.87 13.38 7.62
C GLY A 128 -6.71 12.60 8.92
N ASN A 129 -6.49 13.28 10.03
CA ASN A 129 -6.37 12.67 11.35
C ASN A 129 -7.73 12.23 11.93
N ASP A 130 -8.83 12.77 11.44
CA ASP A 130 -10.19 12.33 11.80
C ASP A 130 -10.56 10.98 11.16
N ILE A 131 -10.06 10.73 9.95
CA ILE A 131 -10.37 9.49 9.20
C ILE A 131 -9.28 8.42 9.31
N GLY A 132 -8.09 8.80 9.74
CA GLY A 132 -6.95 7.90 9.87
C GLY A 132 -5.72 8.64 10.39
N ARG A 133 -4.58 8.41 9.75
CA ARG A 133 -3.34 9.12 10.03
C ARG A 133 -2.93 9.94 8.80
N PHE A 134 -2.95 11.24 8.93
CA PHE A 134 -2.49 12.15 7.88
C PHE A 134 -1.00 11.90 7.56
N ILE A 135 -0.67 11.84 6.27
CA ILE A 135 0.70 11.67 5.77
C ILE A 135 1.19 12.96 5.15
N LEU A 136 0.45 13.48 4.17
CA LEU A 136 0.77 14.75 3.50
C LEU A 136 -0.47 15.33 2.81
N GLY A 137 -0.46 16.60 2.55
CA GLY A 137 -1.48 17.30 1.78
C GLY A 137 -0.89 17.91 0.52
N ASP A 138 -1.74 18.07 -0.48
CA ASP A 138 -1.43 18.75 -1.72
C ASP A 138 -2.58 19.70 -2.03
N ASP A 139 -2.33 20.99 -1.91
CA ASP A 139 -3.28 22.01 -2.30
C ASP A 139 -3.13 22.30 -3.80
N HIS A 140 -3.97 21.70 -4.61
CA HIS A 140 -4.05 22.02 -6.03
C HIS A 140 -4.60 23.44 -6.22
N LYS A 141 -3.75 24.44 -5.96
CA LYS A 141 -4.04 25.86 -6.23
C LYS A 141 -3.99 26.25 -7.71
N GLY A 142 -3.79 25.28 -8.60
CA GLY A 142 -3.23 25.54 -9.91
C GLY A 142 -4.15 25.56 -11.11
N SER A 143 -5.44 25.30 -11.01
CA SER A 143 -6.31 25.38 -12.20
C SER A 143 -7.37 26.46 -12.03
N ARG A 144 -7.33 27.45 -12.90
CA ARG A 144 -8.21 28.66 -12.89
C ARG A 144 -9.68 28.32 -13.13
N ASP A 145 -10.00 27.09 -13.61
CA ASP A 145 -11.34 26.74 -14.10
C ASP A 145 -11.98 25.51 -13.48
N GLN A 146 -11.37 24.93 -12.43
CA GLN A 146 -11.93 23.74 -11.80
C GLN A 146 -12.28 23.98 -10.33
N ALA A 147 -13.36 23.34 -9.89
CA ALA A 147 -13.78 23.33 -8.50
C ALA A 147 -12.60 22.93 -7.58
N ARG A 148 -12.29 23.78 -6.62
CA ARG A 148 -11.17 23.56 -5.71
C ARG A 148 -11.50 22.43 -4.77
N TYR A 149 -10.60 21.49 -4.66
CA TYR A 149 -10.62 20.44 -3.67
C TYR A 149 -9.29 20.37 -2.95
N LEU A 150 -9.31 19.88 -1.76
CA LEU A 150 -8.13 19.57 -0.99
C LEU A 150 -7.80 18.07 -1.20
N ARG A 151 -6.57 17.78 -1.57
CA ARG A 151 -6.10 16.40 -1.75
C ARG A 151 -5.16 16.05 -0.61
N ILE A 152 -5.51 15.01 0.13
CA ILE A 152 -4.73 14.55 1.27
C ILE A 152 -4.38 13.06 1.12
N ARG A 153 -3.21 12.69 1.61
CA ARG A 153 -2.78 11.31 1.69
C ARG A 153 -2.92 10.84 3.13
N VAL A 154 -3.67 9.77 3.31
CA VAL A 154 -4.07 9.29 4.64
C VAL A 154 -3.89 7.78 4.72
N ASP A 155 -3.32 7.31 5.80
CA ASP A 155 -3.27 5.91 6.18
C ASP A 155 -4.51 5.58 7.01
N ILE A 156 -5.42 4.78 6.43
CA ILE A 156 -6.76 4.54 6.96
C ILE A 156 -6.83 3.12 7.52
N PRO A 157 -7.25 2.94 8.79
CA PRO A 157 -7.48 1.62 9.36
C PRO A 157 -8.67 0.94 8.68
N ARG A 158 -8.54 -0.36 8.41
CA ARG A 158 -9.60 -1.17 7.83
C ARG A 158 -10.60 -1.63 8.90
N GLY A 159 -11.88 -1.58 8.56
CA GLY A 159 -12.96 -2.09 9.42
C GLY A 159 -13.37 -1.17 10.56
N GLY A 160 -13.00 0.12 10.50
CA GLY A 160 -13.48 1.14 11.41
C GLY A 160 -14.56 2.03 10.78
N GLU A 161 -15.26 2.81 11.60
CA GLU A 161 -16.24 3.82 11.15
C GLU A 161 -15.69 4.82 10.13
N SER A 162 -14.36 4.92 10.04
CA SER A 162 -13.67 5.81 9.11
C SER A 162 -13.84 5.41 7.64
N MET A 163 -13.98 4.12 7.34
CA MET A 163 -14.22 3.66 5.98
C MET A 163 -15.62 3.95 5.47
N ASP A 164 -16.62 3.97 6.39
CA ASP A 164 -18.01 4.26 6.06
C ASP A 164 -18.23 5.75 5.74
N LYS A 165 -17.32 6.62 6.17
CA LYS A 165 -17.36 8.06 5.90
C LYS A 165 -16.77 8.42 4.53
N LEU A 166 -16.10 7.50 3.88
CA LEU A 166 -15.54 7.68 2.55
C LEU A 166 -16.53 7.18 1.49
N GLN A 167 -17.09 8.09 0.72
CA GLN A 167 -17.73 7.72 -0.53
C GLN A 167 -16.62 7.39 -1.55
N ILE A 168 -16.41 6.10 -1.76
CA ILE A 168 -15.49 5.58 -2.78
C ILE A 168 -16.27 5.32 -4.06
#